data_86d12d6271f42bb7a848e37482c3f3b0
#
_entry.id   86d12d6271f42bb7a848e37482c3f3b0
#
_cell.length_a   1.000
_cell.length_b   1.000
_cell.length_c   1.000
_cell.angle_alpha   90.00
_cell.angle_beta   90.00
_cell.angle_gamma   90.00
#
_symmetry.space_group_name_H-M   'P 1'
#
loop_
_entity.id
_entity.type
_entity.pdbx_description
1 polymer ?
#
loop_
_entity_poly.entity_id
_entity_poly.type
_entity_poly.pdbx_seq_one_letter_code
_entity_poly.pdbx_strand_id
1 'polypeptide(L)'
;MASLLCTMVAAKEGAFLRPGTPISPFKGYPVTLKNADKLASVEVIKQNFEQLNYICSLQIATAVFLAYHLGKPILIEGPPGVGKTELAKTTAELLDIECIRLQCYEGLDESKAIYEWKYGKQLLYTQVLKETLSEILDGATGLAESVGKLHEFGDIFFSEEFLEPRPLLKALKNETGCVLLIDEVDKSDHEFESLLLEMLSDFQLSIPEIGTVKAHPDRKPLVFLTSNNTREISDALKRRCLHLYIPFPDANLEKQIIQARVPELAENLRNQLVTFIQELREMDLKKVPAISETIDWARTLILLHSESLSPELVSQTLNVILKFQEDIEAVDSELQTITNKALKGNQGS
;
A
#
# COMPACT_ATOMS: atom_id res chain seq x y z
N MET A 1 -4.93 22.96 20.59
CA MET A 1 -3.53 23.22 21.02
C MET A 1 -2.51 23.11 19.89
N ALA A 2 -2.73 22.34 18.82
CA ALA A 2 -1.79 22.26 17.68
C ALA A 2 -1.77 23.53 16.80
N SER A 3 -2.82 24.32 16.76
CA SER A 3 -2.91 25.58 15.98
C SER A 3 -2.08 26.72 16.58
N LEU A 4 -1.82 26.70 17.88
CA LEU A 4 -1.04 27.75 18.56
C LEU A 4 0.49 27.57 18.44
N LEU A 5 0.98 26.35 18.28
CA LEU A 5 2.42 26.10 18.11
C LEU A 5 2.92 26.49 16.71
N CYS A 6 2.10 26.37 15.69
CA CYS A 6 2.48 26.76 14.31
C CYS A 6 2.59 28.29 14.18
N THR A 7 1.79 29.05 14.94
CA THR A 7 1.78 30.52 14.90
C THR A 7 2.94 31.15 15.71
N MET A 8 3.47 30.46 16.71
CA MET A 8 4.57 30.99 17.52
C MET A 8 5.96 30.84 16.92
N VAL A 9 6.17 29.89 16.00
CA VAL A 9 7.46 29.73 15.29
C VAL A 9 7.58 30.70 14.11
N ALA A 10 6.47 31.05 13.47
CA ALA A 10 6.47 31.98 12.33
C ALA A 10 6.62 33.47 12.73
N ALA A 11 6.40 33.83 14.00
CA ALA A 11 6.43 35.21 14.46
C ALA A 11 7.85 35.78 14.73
N LYS A 12 8.90 34.94 14.64
CA LYS A 12 10.27 35.41 14.93
C LYS A 12 11.10 35.85 13.73
N GLU A 13 10.68 35.58 12.48
CA GLU A 13 11.48 35.94 11.29
C GLU A 13 10.71 36.55 10.14
N GLY A 14 9.54 37.13 10.31
CA GLY A 14 8.90 38.01 9.30
C GLY A 14 8.80 37.49 7.85
N ALA A 15 8.94 36.20 7.61
CA ALA A 15 8.93 35.60 6.27
C ALA A 15 7.60 34.89 6.03
N PHE A 16 6.65 35.59 5.44
CA PHE A 16 5.54 34.96 4.72
C PHE A 16 6.12 34.12 3.58
N LEU A 17 6.03 32.79 3.67
CA LEU A 17 6.40 31.88 2.59
C LEU A 17 5.53 32.22 1.36
N ARG A 18 6.19 32.63 0.27
CA ARG A 18 5.52 32.83 -1.02
C ARG A 18 5.08 31.47 -1.57
N PRO A 19 3.91 31.35 -2.20
CA PRO A 19 3.55 30.13 -2.92
C PRO A 19 4.62 29.78 -3.94
N GLY A 20 5.14 28.55 -3.90
CA GLY A 20 6.17 28.07 -4.84
C GLY A 20 7.61 28.11 -4.33
N THR A 21 7.90 28.50 -3.08
CA THR A 21 9.25 28.38 -2.52
C THR A 21 9.49 26.93 -2.10
N PRO A 22 10.48 26.21 -2.65
CA PRO A 22 10.79 24.86 -2.19
C PRO A 22 11.22 24.94 -0.72
N ILE A 23 10.48 24.26 0.14
CA ILE A 23 10.83 24.12 1.56
C ILE A 23 12.09 23.26 1.59
N SER A 24 13.21 23.83 2.03
CA SER A 24 14.41 23.05 2.34
C SER A 24 14.01 21.95 3.34
N PRO A 25 14.41 20.67 3.15
CA PRO A 25 14.01 19.60 4.04
C PRO A 25 14.33 19.99 5.47
N PHE A 26 13.37 19.79 6.37
CA PHE A 26 13.59 20.00 7.80
C PHE A 26 14.87 19.28 8.20
N LYS A 27 15.84 20.01 8.78
CA LYS A 27 17.08 19.42 9.31
C LYS A 27 16.72 18.37 10.37
N GLY A 28 16.58 17.13 9.96
CA GLY A 28 16.22 16.03 10.86
C GLY A 28 15.83 14.71 10.16
N TYR A 29 15.39 14.75 8.89
CA TYR A 29 15.01 13.56 8.16
C TYR A 29 15.41 13.67 6.68
N PRO A 30 16.68 13.53 6.35
CA PRO A 30 17.08 13.42 4.95
C PRO A 30 16.86 11.96 4.49
N VAL A 31 15.63 11.60 4.14
CA VAL A 31 15.44 10.40 3.31
C VAL A 31 15.82 10.79 1.89
N THR A 32 16.96 10.35 1.43
CA THR A 32 17.43 10.60 0.07
C THR A 32 16.89 9.51 -0.85
N LEU A 33 15.60 9.58 -1.16
CA LEU A 33 15.01 8.71 -2.19
C LEU A 33 15.38 9.21 -3.59
N LYS A 34 15.47 8.28 -4.53
CA LYS A 34 15.60 8.59 -5.95
C LYS A 34 14.44 9.48 -6.39
N ASN A 35 14.69 10.49 -7.20
CA ASN A 35 13.68 11.44 -7.70
C ASN A 35 12.85 12.14 -6.60
N ALA A 36 13.42 12.39 -5.44
CA ALA A 36 12.76 13.06 -4.31
C ALA A 36 12.23 14.47 -4.63
N ASP A 37 12.79 15.12 -5.65
CA ASP A 37 12.32 16.38 -6.20
C ASP A 37 10.87 16.31 -6.71
N LYS A 38 10.42 15.13 -7.14
CA LYS A 38 9.02 14.89 -7.53
C LYS A 38 8.04 14.93 -6.34
N LEU A 39 8.54 14.92 -5.10
CA LEU A 39 7.77 15.10 -3.87
C LEU A 39 7.97 16.49 -3.24
N ALA A 40 8.50 17.47 -3.97
CA ALA A 40 8.90 18.78 -3.45
C ALA A 40 7.71 19.66 -3.01
N SER A 41 6.53 19.50 -3.59
CA SER A 41 5.30 20.18 -3.16
C SER A 41 4.06 19.32 -3.44
N VAL A 42 2.96 19.67 -2.78
CA VAL A 42 1.68 18.98 -2.92
C VAL A 42 1.16 19.07 -4.36
N GLU A 43 1.32 20.22 -5.01
CA GLU A 43 0.90 20.47 -6.39
C GLU A 43 1.72 19.61 -7.37
N VAL A 44 3.04 19.52 -7.15
CA VAL A 44 3.94 18.70 -7.97
C VAL A 44 3.57 17.22 -7.84
N ILE A 45 3.30 16.73 -6.62
CA ILE A 45 2.86 15.35 -6.40
C ILE A 45 1.57 15.07 -7.17
N LYS A 46 0.57 15.95 -7.04
CA LYS A 46 -0.71 15.79 -7.73
C LYS A 46 -0.55 15.70 -9.24
N GLN A 47 0.20 16.64 -9.84
CA GLN A 47 0.48 16.65 -11.28
C GLN A 47 1.22 15.38 -11.75
N ASN A 48 2.22 14.94 -10.99
CA ASN A 48 2.97 13.73 -11.32
C ASN A 48 2.11 12.47 -11.20
N PHE A 49 1.21 12.38 -10.22
CA PHE A 49 0.27 11.27 -10.09
C PHE A 49 -0.72 11.23 -11.26
N GLU A 50 -1.23 12.39 -11.70
CA GLU A 50 -2.08 12.51 -12.88
C GLU A 50 -1.38 11.98 -14.14
N GLN A 51 -0.08 12.27 -14.33
CA GLN A 51 0.71 11.74 -15.44
C GLN A 51 0.86 10.21 -15.41
N LEU A 52 0.81 9.61 -14.22
CA LEU A 52 0.79 8.16 -14.00
C LEU A 52 -0.62 7.56 -13.97
N ASN A 53 -1.63 8.29 -14.44
CA ASN A 53 -3.04 7.88 -14.46
C ASN A 53 -3.62 7.56 -13.07
N TYR A 54 -3.05 8.18 -12.02
CA TYR A 54 -3.59 8.14 -10.67
C TYR A 54 -4.18 9.50 -10.31
N ILE A 55 -5.49 9.63 -10.48
CA ILE A 55 -6.22 10.87 -10.17
C ILE A 55 -6.48 10.91 -8.66
N CYS A 56 -5.93 11.90 -7.97
CA CYS A 56 -6.05 12.00 -6.53
C CYS A 56 -6.57 13.38 -6.06
N SER A 57 -7.15 13.38 -4.86
CA SER A 57 -7.52 14.60 -4.16
C SER A 57 -6.28 15.32 -3.62
N LEU A 58 -6.44 16.62 -3.32
CA LEU A 58 -5.38 17.38 -2.65
C LEU A 58 -4.99 16.76 -1.30
N GLN A 59 -5.95 16.17 -0.59
CA GLN A 59 -5.71 15.50 0.69
C GLN A 59 -4.74 14.32 0.54
N ILE A 60 -4.89 13.49 -0.50
CA ILE A 60 -4.00 12.35 -0.78
C ILE A 60 -2.59 12.86 -1.07
N ALA A 61 -2.44 13.84 -1.96
CA ALA A 61 -1.13 14.43 -2.29
C ALA A 61 -0.47 15.05 -1.05
N THR A 62 -1.24 15.74 -0.20
CA THR A 62 -0.75 16.30 1.07
C THR A 62 -0.28 15.22 2.04
N ALA A 63 -1.01 14.10 2.15
CA ALA A 63 -0.61 12.99 3.02
C ALA A 63 0.72 12.38 2.57
N VAL A 64 0.93 12.17 1.28
CA VAL A 64 2.19 11.67 0.71
C VAL A 64 3.33 12.66 0.95
N PHE A 65 3.10 13.95 0.71
CA PHE A 65 4.06 15.01 1.00
C PHE A 65 4.51 15.00 2.47
N LEU A 66 3.55 14.99 3.39
CA LEU A 66 3.83 14.97 4.82
C LEU A 66 4.54 13.67 5.26
N ALA A 67 4.13 12.53 4.73
CA ALA A 67 4.76 11.24 5.05
C ALA A 67 6.24 11.24 4.69
N TYR A 68 6.57 11.71 3.49
CA TYR A 68 7.94 11.83 3.03
C TYR A 68 8.77 12.80 3.91
N HIS A 69 8.27 14.01 4.13
CA HIS A 69 9.01 15.05 4.85
C HIS A 69 9.10 14.83 6.36
N LEU A 70 8.12 14.15 6.97
CA LEU A 70 8.10 13.82 8.40
C LEU A 70 8.70 12.44 8.70
N GLY A 71 8.98 11.62 7.67
CA GLY A 71 9.42 10.24 7.84
C GLY A 71 8.41 9.36 8.57
N LYS A 72 7.09 9.63 8.38
CA LYS A 72 6.03 8.90 9.05
C LYS A 72 5.30 7.95 8.09
N PRO A 73 4.90 6.75 8.55
CA PRO A 73 4.01 5.88 7.80
C PRO A 73 2.66 6.55 7.53
N ILE A 74 1.99 6.14 6.44
CA ILE A 74 0.59 6.50 6.18
C ILE A 74 -0.29 5.27 6.44
N LEU A 75 -1.29 5.39 7.30
CA LEU A 75 -2.38 4.45 7.41
C LEU A 75 -3.54 4.92 6.55
N ILE A 76 -3.84 4.14 5.50
CA ILE A 76 -4.88 4.43 4.53
C ILE A 76 -6.09 3.56 4.82
N GLU A 77 -7.16 4.17 5.26
CA GLU A 77 -8.44 3.51 5.52
C GLU A 77 -9.47 3.88 4.44
N GLY A 78 -10.46 3.02 4.25
CA GLY A 78 -11.56 3.27 3.33
C GLY A 78 -12.12 1.99 2.71
N PRO A 79 -13.20 2.08 1.92
CA PRO A 79 -13.81 0.93 1.29
C PRO A 79 -12.84 0.15 0.39
N PRO A 80 -13.07 -1.15 0.13
CA PRO A 80 -12.28 -1.89 -0.84
C PRO A 80 -12.40 -1.27 -2.25
N GLY A 81 -11.35 -1.39 -3.06
CA GLY A 81 -11.36 -0.97 -4.46
C GLY A 81 -11.32 0.54 -4.74
N VAL A 82 -11.08 1.40 -3.73
CA VAL A 82 -10.94 2.86 -3.91
C VAL A 82 -9.52 3.32 -4.29
N GLY A 83 -8.58 2.38 -4.50
CA GLY A 83 -7.23 2.72 -4.94
C GLY A 83 -6.18 2.86 -3.84
N LYS A 84 -6.42 2.35 -2.61
CA LYS A 84 -5.46 2.40 -1.49
C LYS A 84 -4.10 1.78 -1.83
N THR A 85 -4.11 0.55 -2.31
CA THR A 85 -2.91 -0.20 -2.73
C THR A 85 -2.23 0.46 -3.93
N GLU A 86 -3.02 1.04 -4.83
CA GLU A 86 -2.52 1.72 -6.02
C GLU A 86 -1.74 2.99 -5.67
N LEU A 87 -2.11 3.71 -4.61
CA LEU A 87 -1.37 4.89 -4.14
C LEU A 87 0.10 4.56 -3.83
N ALA A 88 0.34 3.47 -3.11
CA ALA A 88 1.71 3.04 -2.78
C ALA A 88 2.50 2.65 -4.03
N LYS A 89 1.88 1.91 -4.97
CA LYS A 89 2.51 1.50 -6.24
C LYS A 89 2.84 2.71 -7.10
N THR A 90 1.90 3.63 -7.27
CA THR A 90 2.11 4.87 -8.04
C THR A 90 3.21 5.72 -7.41
N THR A 91 3.29 5.78 -6.07
CA THR A 91 4.37 6.49 -5.39
C THR A 91 5.74 5.85 -5.66
N ALA A 92 5.83 4.51 -5.67
CA ALA A 92 7.06 3.81 -6.01
C ALA A 92 7.47 4.03 -7.47
N GLU A 93 6.51 3.97 -8.40
CA GLU A 93 6.70 4.26 -9.82
C GLU A 93 7.17 5.71 -10.04
N LEU A 94 6.54 6.68 -9.37
CA LEU A 94 6.94 8.08 -9.41
C LEU A 94 8.39 8.29 -9.02
N LEU A 95 8.82 7.63 -7.96
CA LEU A 95 10.17 7.72 -7.42
C LEU A 95 11.17 6.83 -8.17
N ASP A 96 10.70 5.93 -9.04
CA ASP A 96 11.50 4.91 -9.72
C ASP A 96 12.32 4.08 -8.72
N ILE A 97 11.65 3.58 -7.67
CA ILE A 97 12.18 2.70 -6.62
C ILE A 97 11.31 1.46 -6.47
N GLU A 98 11.85 0.43 -5.83
CA GLU A 98 11.14 -0.82 -5.60
C GLU A 98 9.92 -0.63 -4.68
N CYS A 99 8.79 -1.25 -5.04
CA CYS A 99 7.63 -1.41 -4.16
C CYS A 99 7.66 -2.82 -3.55
N ILE A 100 8.02 -2.90 -2.27
CA ILE A 100 8.02 -4.15 -1.53
C ILE A 100 6.67 -4.30 -0.85
N ARG A 101 5.91 -5.35 -1.22
CA ARG A 101 4.57 -5.60 -0.71
C ARG A 101 4.56 -6.74 0.30
N LEU A 102 3.94 -6.51 1.45
CA LEU A 102 3.53 -7.51 2.43
C LEU A 102 2.01 -7.55 2.47
N GLN A 103 1.41 -8.63 2.01
CA GLN A 103 -0.03 -8.87 2.13
C GLN A 103 -0.32 -9.49 3.49
N CYS A 104 -1.13 -8.82 4.31
CA CYS A 104 -1.56 -9.37 5.59
C CYS A 104 -2.71 -10.37 5.42
N TYR A 105 -2.71 -11.39 6.25
CA TYR A 105 -3.75 -12.41 6.35
C TYR A 105 -3.74 -13.00 7.76
N GLU A 106 -4.81 -13.67 8.15
CA GLU A 106 -4.93 -14.29 9.45
C GLU A 106 -3.86 -15.38 9.66
N GLY A 107 -3.12 -15.30 10.78
CA GLY A 107 -1.99 -16.18 11.07
C GLY A 107 -0.68 -15.83 10.33
N LEU A 108 -0.55 -14.56 9.90
CA LEU A 108 0.73 -14.04 9.45
C LEU A 108 1.68 -13.92 10.65
N ASP A 109 2.76 -14.68 10.64
CA ASP A 109 3.77 -14.72 11.68
C ASP A 109 5.09 -14.01 11.27
N GLU A 110 6.01 -13.89 12.22
CA GLU A 110 7.31 -13.28 12.02
C GLU A 110 8.12 -13.98 10.92
N SER A 111 8.05 -15.31 10.84
CA SER A 111 8.81 -16.10 9.86
C SER A 111 8.41 -15.81 8.42
N LYS A 112 7.15 -15.39 8.19
CA LYS A 112 6.64 -15.03 6.88
C LYS A 112 6.83 -13.55 6.55
N ALA A 113 6.93 -12.71 7.57
CA ALA A 113 7.03 -11.27 7.42
C ALA A 113 8.47 -10.74 7.46
N ILE A 114 9.33 -11.32 8.31
CA ILE A 114 10.69 -10.83 8.56
C ILE A 114 11.70 -11.64 7.79
N TYR A 115 11.81 -12.96 8.06
CA TYR A 115 12.81 -13.84 7.43
C TYR A 115 12.40 -15.31 7.49
N GLU A 116 13.03 -16.11 6.66
CA GLU A 116 12.95 -17.57 6.69
C GLU A 116 14.34 -18.16 6.54
N TRP A 117 14.61 -19.26 7.25
CA TRP A 117 15.87 -19.98 7.10
C TRP A 117 15.87 -20.82 5.83
N LYS A 118 16.98 -20.75 5.07
CA LYS A 118 17.22 -21.58 3.88
C LYS A 118 17.61 -23.01 4.28
N TYR A 119 16.69 -23.74 4.94
CA TYR A 119 16.95 -25.09 5.45
C TYR A 119 17.51 -26.03 4.39
N GLY A 120 17.05 -25.96 3.15
CA GLY A 120 17.60 -26.76 2.05
C GLY A 120 19.07 -26.48 1.78
N LYS A 121 19.49 -25.20 1.87
CA LYS A 121 20.90 -24.80 1.76
C LYS A 121 21.71 -25.29 2.96
N GLN A 122 21.18 -25.14 4.19
CA GLN A 122 21.82 -25.63 5.40
C GLN A 122 22.04 -27.15 5.33
N LEU A 123 21.02 -27.92 4.90
CA LEU A 123 21.11 -29.36 4.74
C LEU A 123 22.18 -29.78 3.69
N LEU A 124 22.20 -29.09 2.55
CA LEU A 124 23.18 -29.33 1.50
C LEU A 124 24.60 -29.08 2.02
N TYR A 125 24.83 -27.96 2.71
CA TYR A 125 26.13 -27.63 3.31
C TYR A 125 26.52 -28.66 4.37
N THR A 126 25.59 -29.11 5.21
CA THR A 126 25.83 -30.16 6.18
C THR A 126 26.28 -31.46 5.51
N GLN A 127 25.69 -31.83 4.37
CA GLN A 127 26.10 -33.01 3.62
C GLN A 127 27.49 -32.86 3.00
N VAL A 128 27.80 -31.72 2.40
CA VAL A 128 29.10 -31.41 1.81
C VAL A 128 30.21 -31.40 2.88
N LEU A 129 29.91 -30.82 4.04
CA LEU A 129 30.86 -30.71 5.15
C LEU A 129 30.99 -32.00 5.98
N LYS A 130 30.19 -33.03 5.72
CA LYS A 130 30.17 -34.25 6.51
C LYS A 130 31.54 -34.94 6.59
N GLU A 131 32.29 -34.97 5.50
CA GLU A 131 33.64 -35.53 5.46
C GLU A 131 34.61 -34.63 6.24
N THR A 132 34.55 -33.33 6.04
CA THR A 132 35.38 -32.33 6.76
C THR A 132 35.05 -32.28 8.25
N LEU A 133 33.78 -32.42 8.64
CA LEU A 133 33.37 -32.55 10.05
C LEU A 133 33.95 -33.79 10.70
N SER A 134 34.05 -34.90 9.97
CA SER A 134 34.68 -36.12 10.44
C SER A 134 36.16 -35.90 10.76
N GLU A 135 36.88 -35.16 9.92
CA GLU A 135 38.30 -34.80 10.14
C GLU A 135 38.47 -33.82 11.33
N ILE A 136 37.55 -32.87 11.49
CA ILE A 136 37.58 -31.90 12.58
C ILE A 136 37.26 -32.52 13.94
N LEU A 137 36.38 -33.51 13.95
CA LEU A 137 36.01 -34.27 15.14
C LEU A 137 37.03 -35.37 15.45
N ASP A 138 37.92 -35.68 14.51
CA ASP A 138 39.00 -36.65 14.74
C ASP A 138 39.90 -36.15 15.85
N GLY A 139 40.12 -37.00 16.87
CA GLY A 139 40.87 -36.68 18.08
C GLY A 139 40.03 -36.04 19.22
N ALA A 140 38.73 -35.85 19.07
CA ALA A 140 37.86 -35.47 20.19
C ALA A 140 37.64 -36.67 21.12
N THR A 141 38.01 -36.52 22.41
CA THR A 141 38.00 -37.60 23.39
C THR A 141 36.68 -37.75 24.14
N GLY A 142 35.66 -36.96 23.79
CA GLY A 142 34.33 -37.00 24.43
C GLY A 142 33.27 -36.14 23.81
N LEU A 143 32.00 -36.40 24.16
CA LEU A 143 30.84 -35.72 23.63
C LEU A 143 30.92 -34.18 23.85
N ALA A 144 31.39 -33.73 25.03
CA ALA A 144 31.50 -32.32 25.37
C ALA A 144 32.52 -31.58 24.48
N GLU A 145 33.66 -32.22 24.15
CA GLU A 145 34.67 -31.65 23.26
C GLU A 145 34.20 -31.63 21.80
N SER A 146 33.50 -32.66 21.37
CA SER A 146 32.88 -32.72 20.05
C SER A 146 31.80 -31.63 19.88
N VAL A 147 30.96 -31.43 20.90
CA VAL A 147 29.95 -30.34 20.92
C VAL A 147 30.60 -28.96 20.92
N GLY A 148 31.72 -28.77 21.68
CA GLY A 148 32.50 -27.54 21.68
C GLY A 148 33.03 -27.18 20.28
N LYS A 149 33.64 -28.15 19.61
CA LYS A 149 34.12 -27.99 18.23
C LYS A 149 33.00 -27.75 17.24
N LEU A 150 31.84 -28.39 17.41
CA LEU A 150 30.64 -28.15 16.58
C LEU A 150 30.02 -26.76 16.82
N HIS A 151 30.09 -26.21 18.03
CA HIS A 151 29.61 -24.85 18.30
C HIS A 151 30.37 -23.77 17.52
N GLU A 152 31.68 -23.96 17.29
CA GLU A 152 32.48 -23.06 16.46
C GLU A 152 31.98 -23.06 14.98
N PHE A 153 31.37 -24.15 14.52
CA PHE A 153 30.74 -24.25 13.19
C PHE A 153 29.24 -23.98 13.19
N GLY A 154 28.57 -24.08 14.34
CA GLY A 154 27.12 -23.91 14.47
C GLY A 154 26.66 -22.51 14.08
N ASP A 155 27.41 -21.49 14.40
CA ASP A 155 27.10 -20.09 14.13
C ASP A 155 27.09 -19.76 12.63
N ILE A 156 27.81 -20.57 11.81
CA ILE A 156 27.83 -20.38 10.36
C ILE A 156 26.44 -20.62 9.76
N PHE A 157 25.71 -21.66 10.21
CA PHE A 157 24.41 -22.03 9.68
C PHE A 157 23.28 -21.03 10.06
N PHE A 158 23.51 -20.23 11.11
CA PHE A 158 22.62 -19.18 11.56
C PHE A 158 23.12 -17.78 11.17
N SER A 159 23.98 -17.71 10.15
CA SER A 159 24.45 -16.44 9.60
C SER A 159 23.49 -15.87 8.55
N GLU A 160 23.70 -14.61 8.19
CA GLU A 160 22.91 -13.91 7.16
C GLU A 160 22.88 -14.62 5.80
N GLU A 161 23.90 -15.44 5.47
CA GLU A 161 23.97 -16.19 4.20
C GLU A 161 22.87 -17.24 4.06
N PHE A 162 22.41 -17.79 5.19
CA PHE A 162 21.35 -18.80 5.25
C PHE A 162 19.97 -18.20 5.52
N LEU A 163 19.89 -16.88 5.67
CA LEU A 163 18.65 -16.16 5.90
C LEU A 163 18.08 -15.68 4.56
N GLU A 164 16.78 -15.96 4.32
CA GLU A 164 16.01 -15.38 3.21
C GLU A 164 15.21 -14.20 3.72
N PRO A 165 15.56 -12.96 3.36
CA PRO A 165 14.81 -11.79 3.80
C PRO A 165 13.39 -11.80 3.25
N ARG A 166 12.40 -11.70 4.13
CA ARG A 166 11.00 -11.48 3.81
C ARG A 166 10.70 -9.97 3.73
N PRO A 167 9.50 -9.53 3.33
CA PRO A 167 9.25 -8.13 2.96
C PRO A 167 9.71 -7.08 3.97
N LEU A 168 9.51 -7.29 5.28
CA LEU A 168 9.92 -6.30 6.29
C LEU A 168 11.44 -6.16 6.36
N LEU A 169 12.16 -7.26 6.46
CA LEU A 169 13.61 -7.25 6.51
C LEU A 169 14.22 -6.78 5.18
N LYS A 170 13.62 -7.18 4.04
CA LYS A 170 14.02 -6.73 2.71
C LYS A 170 13.91 -5.20 2.59
N ALA A 171 12.85 -4.61 3.13
CA ALA A 171 12.66 -3.17 3.12
C ALA A 171 13.71 -2.43 3.98
N LEU A 172 14.07 -2.96 5.16
CA LEU A 172 15.09 -2.38 6.02
C LEU A 172 16.50 -2.48 5.44
N LYS A 173 16.81 -3.59 4.75
CA LYS A 173 18.10 -3.82 4.09
C LYS A 173 18.22 -3.18 2.71
N ASN A 174 17.17 -2.53 2.20
CA ASN A 174 17.20 -1.93 0.87
C ASN A 174 18.17 -0.74 0.80
N GLU A 175 19.19 -0.86 -0.04
CA GLU A 175 20.27 0.14 -0.15
C GLU A 175 19.91 1.35 -1.01
N THR A 176 18.86 1.29 -1.79
CA THR A 176 18.43 2.37 -2.70
C THR A 176 17.24 3.16 -2.18
N GLY A 177 16.65 2.74 -1.05
CA GLY A 177 15.35 3.16 -0.59
C GLY A 177 14.22 2.44 -1.33
N CYS A 178 13.08 2.28 -0.69
CA CYS A 178 11.93 1.59 -1.26
C CYS A 178 10.61 2.17 -0.72
N VAL A 179 9.51 1.82 -1.38
CA VAL A 179 8.18 1.90 -0.81
C VAL A 179 7.86 0.55 -0.17
N LEU A 180 7.50 0.54 1.11
CA LEU A 180 6.98 -0.64 1.79
C LEU A 180 5.46 -0.52 1.90
N LEU A 181 4.75 -1.42 1.25
CA LEU A 181 3.30 -1.54 1.30
C LEU A 181 2.90 -2.72 2.21
N ILE A 182 2.29 -2.41 3.35
CA ILE A 182 1.68 -3.38 4.26
C ILE A 182 0.18 -3.38 3.97
N ASP A 183 -0.27 -4.36 3.19
CA ASP A 183 -1.61 -4.36 2.59
C ASP A 183 -2.58 -5.17 3.44
N GLU A 184 -3.79 -4.61 3.70
CA GLU A 184 -4.87 -5.18 4.51
C GLU A 184 -4.43 -5.52 5.95
N VAL A 185 -3.79 -4.56 6.63
CA VAL A 185 -3.29 -4.75 8.01
C VAL A 185 -4.39 -5.13 9.01
N ASP A 186 -5.64 -4.79 8.73
CA ASP A 186 -6.82 -5.19 9.49
C ASP A 186 -7.12 -6.71 9.46
N LYS A 187 -6.42 -7.49 8.62
CA LYS A 187 -6.50 -8.95 8.60
C LYS A 187 -5.43 -9.64 9.44
N SER A 188 -4.45 -8.91 9.94
CA SER A 188 -3.43 -9.45 10.85
C SER A 188 -3.95 -9.49 12.29
N ASP A 189 -3.25 -10.21 13.15
CA ASP A 189 -3.54 -10.26 14.58
C ASP A 189 -2.83 -9.15 15.38
N HIS A 190 -3.06 -9.11 16.70
CA HIS A 190 -2.43 -8.11 17.57
C HIS A 190 -0.93 -8.37 17.81
N GLU A 191 -0.47 -9.61 17.68
CA GLU A 191 0.95 -9.96 17.83
C GLU A 191 1.73 -9.35 16.67
N PHE A 192 1.21 -9.48 15.46
CA PHE A 192 1.79 -8.87 14.28
C PHE A 192 1.77 -7.31 14.34
N GLU A 193 0.69 -6.70 14.88
CA GLU A 193 0.69 -5.26 15.11
C GLU A 193 1.81 -4.84 16.08
N SER A 194 2.11 -5.63 17.10
CA SER A 194 3.20 -5.34 18.06
C SER A 194 4.56 -5.36 17.37
N LEU A 195 4.80 -6.29 16.46
CA LEU A 195 5.99 -6.33 15.61
C LEU A 195 6.09 -5.07 14.71
N LEU A 196 4.98 -4.66 14.10
CA LEU A 196 4.95 -3.42 13.31
C LEU A 196 5.26 -2.18 14.16
N LEU A 197 4.86 -2.15 15.44
CA LEU A 197 5.18 -1.05 16.32
C LEU A 197 6.68 -0.88 16.55
N GLU A 198 7.44 -1.97 16.70
CA GLU A 198 8.91 -1.95 16.75
C GLU A 198 9.48 -1.40 15.44
N MET A 199 9.11 -2.01 14.33
CA MET A 199 9.63 -1.65 13.01
C MET A 199 9.34 -0.19 12.64
N LEU A 200 8.13 0.30 12.87
CA LEU A 200 7.70 1.64 12.44
C LEU A 200 8.18 2.75 13.38
N SER A 201 8.60 2.44 14.62
CA SER A 201 9.12 3.44 15.53
C SER A 201 10.53 3.88 15.17
N ASP A 202 11.42 2.92 14.97
CA ASP A 202 12.85 3.17 14.81
C ASP A 202 13.42 2.64 13.49
N PHE A 203 12.58 2.11 12.61
CA PHE A 203 12.96 1.42 11.37
C PHE A 203 14.02 0.35 11.63
N GLN A 204 13.73 -0.51 12.63
CA GLN A 204 14.59 -1.61 13.04
C GLN A 204 13.76 -2.85 13.36
N LEU A 205 14.41 -4.02 13.32
CA LEU A 205 13.88 -5.29 13.76
C LEU A 205 14.94 -6.05 14.54
N SER A 206 14.55 -6.64 15.65
CA SER A 206 15.42 -7.50 16.46
C SER A 206 15.25 -8.96 16.04
N ILE A 207 16.30 -9.55 15.49
CA ILE A 207 16.35 -10.96 15.07
C ILE A 207 17.27 -11.70 16.04
N PRO A 208 16.78 -12.72 16.77
CA PRO A 208 17.52 -13.35 17.85
C PRO A 208 18.93 -13.81 17.45
N GLU A 209 19.09 -14.36 16.25
CA GLU A 209 20.33 -15.01 15.80
C GLU A 209 21.35 -14.02 15.23
N ILE A 210 20.90 -12.92 14.64
CA ILE A 210 21.80 -11.95 13.97
C ILE A 210 21.80 -10.56 14.61
N GLY A 211 21.00 -10.38 15.66
CA GLY A 211 20.88 -9.10 16.39
C GLY A 211 19.93 -8.11 15.71
N THR A 212 20.11 -6.82 16.02
CA THR A 212 19.22 -5.77 15.54
C THR A 212 19.61 -5.27 14.16
N VAL A 213 18.74 -5.42 13.20
CA VAL A 213 18.87 -4.85 11.85
C VAL A 213 18.14 -3.53 11.78
N LYS A 214 18.84 -2.48 11.31
CA LYS A 214 18.29 -1.11 11.18
C LYS A 214 18.35 -0.66 9.73
N ALA A 215 17.35 0.09 9.30
CA ALA A 215 17.42 0.79 8.02
C ALA A 215 18.53 1.86 8.07
N HIS A 216 19.16 2.10 6.92
CA HIS A 216 20.10 3.20 6.82
C HIS A 216 19.38 4.54 7.07
N PRO A 217 19.93 5.46 7.88
CA PRO A 217 19.25 6.70 8.25
C PRO A 217 18.72 7.52 7.07
N ASP A 218 19.49 7.58 5.97
CA ASP A 218 19.16 8.35 4.76
C ASP A 218 18.30 7.58 3.76
N ARG A 219 17.98 6.30 4.02
CA ARG A 219 17.30 5.40 3.07
C ARG A 219 16.18 4.59 3.73
N LYS A 220 15.48 5.24 4.67
CA LYS A 220 14.33 4.64 5.31
C LYS A 220 13.23 4.36 4.29
N PRO A 221 12.53 3.24 4.37
CA PRO A 221 11.40 2.96 3.49
C PRO A 221 10.28 3.97 3.71
N LEU A 222 9.63 4.40 2.64
CA LEU A 222 8.37 5.12 2.71
C LEU A 222 7.24 4.10 2.88
N VAL A 223 6.58 4.11 4.05
CA VAL A 223 5.67 3.05 4.46
C VAL A 223 4.22 3.45 4.27
N PHE A 224 3.47 2.58 3.60
CA PHE A 224 2.02 2.64 3.44
C PHE A 224 1.38 1.41 4.09
N LEU A 225 0.40 1.64 4.96
CA LEU A 225 -0.45 0.59 5.50
C LEU A 225 -1.85 0.79 4.92
N THR A 226 -2.51 -0.28 4.48
CA THR A 226 -3.90 -0.20 4.03
C THR A 226 -4.81 -1.00 4.93
N SER A 227 -6.04 -0.52 5.11
CA SER A 227 -7.10 -1.17 5.87
C SER A 227 -8.46 -1.02 5.19
N ASN A 228 -9.27 -2.08 5.22
CA ASN A 228 -10.67 -2.06 4.80
C ASN A 228 -11.62 -1.89 5.99
N ASN A 229 -11.08 -1.62 7.20
CA ASN A 229 -11.84 -1.50 8.45
C ASN A 229 -12.66 -2.74 8.82
N THR A 230 -12.18 -3.93 8.46
CA THR A 230 -12.82 -5.20 8.87
C THR A 230 -12.62 -5.49 10.36
N ARG A 231 -11.55 -4.96 10.93
CA ARG A 231 -11.20 -4.96 12.35
C ARG A 231 -10.63 -3.60 12.76
N GLU A 232 -10.85 -3.21 13.99
CA GLU A 232 -10.23 -2.01 14.54
C GLU A 232 -8.73 -2.20 14.74
N ILE A 233 -7.94 -1.24 14.23
CA ILE A 233 -6.49 -1.18 14.38
C ILE A 233 -6.16 -0.52 15.72
N SER A 234 -5.11 -1.00 16.41
CA SER A 234 -4.72 -0.49 17.72
C SER A 234 -4.38 1.01 17.68
N ASP A 235 -4.76 1.71 18.75
CA ASP A 235 -4.41 3.12 18.93
C ASP A 235 -2.89 3.37 18.89
N ALA A 236 -2.12 2.39 19.34
CA ALA A 236 -0.67 2.46 19.35
C ALA A 236 -0.12 2.57 17.90
N LEU A 237 -0.67 1.79 16.96
CA LEU A 237 -0.29 1.84 15.55
C LEU A 237 -0.81 3.11 14.88
N LYS A 238 -2.07 3.50 15.14
CA LYS A 238 -2.68 4.75 14.61
C LYS A 238 -1.85 5.99 14.98
N ARG A 239 -1.37 6.08 16.22
CA ARG A 239 -0.55 7.24 16.71
C ARG A 239 0.80 7.38 16.01
N ARG A 240 1.35 6.30 15.44
CA ARG A 240 2.62 6.32 14.70
C ARG A 240 2.45 6.73 13.26
N CYS A 241 1.25 6.61 12.72
CA CYS A 241 0.93 6.86 11.32
C CYS A 241 0.28 8.22 11.10
N LEU A 242 0.42 8.75 9.90
CA LEU A 242 -0.49 9.75 9.37
C LEU A 242 -1.76 9.02 8.92
N HIS A 243 -2.92 9.49 9.35
CA HIS A 243 -4.19 8.89 8.96
C HIS A 243 -4.73 9.52 7.69
N LEU A 244 -5.07 8.69 6.71
CA LEU A 244 -5.68 9.08 5.45
C LEU A 244 -6.93 8.22 5.20
N TYR A 245 -8.10 8.83 5.15
CA TYR A 245 -9.31 8.16 4.73
C TYR A 245 -9.61 8.46 3.25
N ILE A 246 -9.77 7.41 2.44
CA ILE A 246 -10.14 7.51 1.03
C ILE A 246 -11.58 7.00 0.87
N PRO A 247 -12.57 7.90 0.71
CA PRO A 247 -13.96 7.52 0.46
C PRO A 247 -14.15 7.02 -0.98
N PHE A 248 -15.36 6.55 -1.28
CA PHE A 248 -15.78 6.46 -2.68
C PHE A 248 -15.71 7.84 -3.35
N PRO A 249 -15.24 7.93 -4.60
CA PRO A 249 -15.18 9.20 -5.31
C PRO A 249 -16.59 9.73 -5.60
N ASP A 250 -16.71 11.06 -5.65
CA ASP A 250 -17.87 11.69 -6.25
C ASP A 250 -17.90 11.47 -7.78
N ALA A 251 -19.03 11.83 -8.40
CA ALA A 251 -19.23 11.60 -9.83
C ALA A 251 -18.16 12.30 -10.71
N ASN A 252 -17.68 13.49 -10.31
CA ASN A 252 -16.70 14.22 -11.10
C ASN A 252 -15.33 13.56 -11.03
N LEU A 253 -14.87 13.18 -9.84
CA LEU A 253 -13.62 12.47 -9.64
C LEU A 253 -13.65 11.09 -10.31
N GLU A 254 -14.78 10.36 -10.22
CA GLU A 254 -14.93 9.06 -10.86
C GLU A 254 -14.86 9.16 -12.39
N LYS A 255 -15.49 10.18 -13.00
CA LYS A 255 -15.36 10.45 -14.44
C LYS A 255 -13.90 10.68 -14.86
N GLN A 256 -13.15 11.44 -14.07
CA GLN A 256 -11.73 11.68 -14.33
C GLN A 256 -10.90 10.40 -14.21
N ILE A 257 -11.17 9.57 -13.19
CA ILE A 257 -10.50 8.28 -12.99
C ILE A 257 -10.79 7.35 -14.19
N ILE A 258 -12.05 7.22 -14.59
CA ILE A 258 -12.43 6.39 -15.74
C ILE A 258 -11.79 6.90 -17.03
N GLN A 259 -11.75 8.22 -17.24
CA GLN A 259 -11.07 8.79 -18.41
C GLN A 259 -9.59 8.49 -18.43
N ALA A 260 -8.91 8.56 -17.29
CA ALA A 260 -7.48 8.26 -17.20
C ALA A 260 -7.17 6.76 -17.39
N ARG A 261 -8.05 5.87 -16.89
CA ARG A 261 -7.83 4.41 -16.87
C ARG A 261 -8.41 3.68 -18.08
N VAL A 262 -9.41 4.28 -18.75
CA VAL A 262 -10.12 3.73 -19.93
C VAL A 262 -10.38 4.88 -20.91
N PRO A 263 -9.33 5.46 -21.51
CA PRO A 263 -9.44 6.64 -22.37
C PRO A 263 -10.25 6.38 -23.65
N GLU A 264 -10.38 5.12 -24.08
CA GLU A 264 -11.13 4.72 -25.27
C GLU A 264 -12.66 4.79 -25.06
N LEU A 265 -13.15 4.90 -23.81
CA LEU A 265 -14.57 4.96 -23.53
C LEU A 265 -15.14 6.33 -23.94
N ALA A 266 -16.13 6.33 -24.83
CA ALA A 266 -16.80 7.54 -25.29
C ALA A 266 -17.37 8.35 -24.12
N GLU A 267 -17.25 9.69 -24.18
CA GLU A 267 -17.66 10.59 -23.09
C GLU A 267 -19.13 10.40 -22.68
N ASN A 268 -20.03 10.24 -23.68
CA ASN A 268 -21.44 9.99 -23.41
C ASN A 268 -21.64 8.73 -22.57
N LEU A 269 -21.02 7.61 -22.97
CA LEU A 269 -21.15 6.34 -22.28
C LEU A 269 -20.47 6.39 -20.89
N ARG A 270 -19.34 7.10 -20.76
CA ARG A 270 -18.67 7.34 -19.47
C ARG A 270 -19.59 8.09 -18.49
N ASN A 271 -20.28 9.12 -18.95
CA ASN A 271 -21.21 9.88 -18.12
C ASN A 271 -22.39 9.02 -17.66
N GLN A 272 -22.96 8.21 -18.55
CA GLN A 272 -24.04 7.28 -18.24
C GLN A 272 -23.59 6.22 -17.22
N LEU A 273 -22.42 5.61 -17.46
CA LEU A 273 -21.83 4.61 -16.57
C LEU A 273 -21.62 5.16 -15.17
N VAL A 274 -20.97 6.32 -15.03
CA VAL A 274 -20.72 6.92 -13.71
C VAL A 274 -22.03 7.26 -13.01
N THR A 275 -23.00 7.85 -13.72
CA THR A 275 -24.31 8.16 -13.14
C THR A 275 -25.00 6.90 -12.63
N PHE A 276 -24.95 5.81 -13.40
CA PHE A 276 -25.53 4.53 -13.00
C PHE A 276 -24.86 3.98 -11.74
N ILE A 277 -23.53 4.00 -11.66
CA ILE A 277 -22.78 3.53 -10.49
C ILE A 277 -23.06 4.38 -9.24
N GLN A 278 -23.18 5.71 -9.39
CA GLN A 278 -23.51 6.59 -8.26
C GLN A 278 -24.92 6.27 -7.73
N GLU A 279 -25.92 6.03 -8.60
CA GLU A 279 -27.26 5.59 -8.18
C GLU A 279 -27.21 4.23 -7.45
N LEU A 280 -26.39 3.29 -7.90
CA LEU A 280 -26.23 2.01 -7.20
C LEU A 280 -25.65 2.16 -5.79
N ARG A 281 -24.76 3.15 -5.58
CA ARG A 281 -24.18 3.39 -4.26
C ARG A 281 -25.15 4.00 -3.26
N GLU A 282 -26.25 4.61 -3.73
CA GLU A 282 -27.33 5.11 -2.88
C GLU A 282 -28.33 4.02 -2.50
N MET A 283 -28.29 2.84 -3.14
CA MET A 283 -29.15 1.71 -2.83
C MET A 283 -28.63 0.93 -1.61
N ASP A 284 -29.54 0.29 -0.88
CA ASP A 284 -29.19 -0.62 0.22
C ASP A 284 -28.72 -1.98 -0.34
N LEU A 285 -27.46 -2.03 -0.77
CA LEU A 285 -26.80 -3.22 -1.31
C LEU A 285 -25.87 -3.84 -0.25
N LYS A 286 -25.76 -5.16 -0.25
CA LYS A 286 -24.76 -5.86 0.59
C LYS A 286 -23.34 -5.41 0.29
N LYS A 287 -23.06 -5.16 -0.98
CA LYS A 287 -21.77 -4.64 -1.44
C LYS A 287 -21.96 -3.67 -2.59
N VAL A 288 -21.74 -2.41 -2.32
CA VAL A 288 -21.75 -1.36 -3.35
C VAL A 288 -20.55 -1.49 -4.28
N PRO A 289 -20.71 -1.17 -5.60
CA PRO A 289 -19.61 -1.23 -6.56
C PRO A 289 -18.49 -0.25 -6.22
N ALA A 290 -17.25 -0.73 -6.26
CA ALA A 290 -16.07 0.10 -6.09
C ALA A 290 -15.55 0.59 -7.46
N ILE A 291 -14.49 1.43 -7.44
CA ILE A 291 -13.89 1.97 -8.68
C ILE A 291 -13.31 0.84 -9.55
N SER A 292 -12.77 -0.22 -8.96
CA SER A 292 -12.27 -1.38 -9.69
C SER A 292 -13.36 -2.02 -10.54
N GLU A 293 -14.53 -2.25 -9.97
CA GLU A 293 -15.68 -2.80 -10.68
C GLU A 293 -16.19 -1.82 -11.76
N THR A 294 -16.16 -0.51 -11.48
CA THR A 294 -16.54 0.51 -12.48
C THR A 294 -15.58 0.49 -13.68
N ILE A 295 -14.27 0.37 -13.45
CA ILE A 295 -13.26 0.26 -14.52
C ILE A 295 -13.47 -1.03 -15.34
N ASP A 296 -13.72 -2.16 -14.67
CA ASP A 296 -13.93 -3.43 -15.34
C ASP A 296 -15.21 -3.42 -16.18
N TRP A 297 -16.27 -2.76 -15.67
CA TRP A 297 -17.50 -2.58 -16.45
C TRP A 297 -17.30 -1.65 -17.64
N ALA A 298 -16.56 -0.55 -17.47
CA ALA A 298 -16.18 0.33 -18.57
C ALA A 298 -15.48 -0.44 -19.71
N ARG A 299 -14.53 -1.30 -19.38
CA ARG A 299 -13.85 -2.19 -20.36
C ARG A 299 -14.79 -3.20 -20.99
N THR A 300 -15.72 -3.76 -20.22
CA THR A 300 -16.74 -4.68 -20.71
C THR A 300 -17.63 -4.01 -21.75
N LEU A 301 -18.07 -2.76 -21.50
CA LEU A 301 -18.89 -2.00 -22.43
C LEU A 301 -18.16 -1.71 -23.75
N ILE A 302 -16.84 -1.46 -23.71
CA ILE A 302 -16.01 -1.34 -24.93
C ILE A 302 -15.97 -2.66 -25.70
N LEU A 303 -15.72 -3.78 -25.01
CA LEU A 303 -15.67 -5.11 -25.63
C LEU A 303 -17.00 -5.50 -26.32
N LEU A 304 -18.12 -5.01 -25.77
CA LEU A 304 -19.46 -5.22 -26.34
C LEU A 304 -19.83 -4.18 -27.42
N HIS A 305 -18.88 -3.30 -27.80
CA HIS A 305 -19.09 -2.22 -28.78
C HIS A 305 -20.31 -1.34 -28.49
N SER A 306 -20.55 -1.06 -27.21
CA SER A 306 -21.73 -0.32 -26.79
C SER A 306 -21.52 1.18 -26.95
N GLU A 307 -22.51 1.90 -27.51
CA GLU A 307 -22.49 3.34 -27.68
C GLU A 307 -23.28 4.06 -26.55
N SER A 308 -24.22 3.36 -25.92
CA SER A 308 -25.05 3.85 -24.81
C SER A 308 -25.50 2.69 -23.93
N LEU A 309 -25.89 3.01 -22.68
CA LEU A 309 -26.52 2.02 -21.80
C LEU A 309 -27.96 1.74 -22.28
N SER A 310 -28.37 0.46 -22.18
CA SER A 310 -29.76 0.04 -22.28
C SER A 310 -30.09 -0.92 -21.14
N PRO A 311 -31.36 -1.03 -20.70
CA PRO A 311 -31.73 -1.98 -19.65
C PRO A 311 -31.28 -3.41 -19.94
N GLU A 312 -31.36 -3.87 -21.19
CA GLU A 312 -30.98 -5.21 -21.61
C GLU A 312 -29.46 -5.41 -21.46
N LEU A 313 -28.66 -4.44 -21.91
CA LEU A 313 -27.19 -4.48 -21.80
C LEU A 313 -26.75 -4.47 -20.35
N VAL A 314 -27.38 -3.62 -19.52
CA VAL A 314 -27.08 -3.52 -18.08
C VAL A 314 -27.43 -4.85 -17.40
N SER A 315 -28.64 -5.41 -17.60
CA SER A 315 -29.04 -6.70 -17.02
C SER A 315 -28.06 -7.83 -17.37
N GLN A 316 -27.56 -7.89 -18.60
CA GLN A 316 -26.58 -8.89 -19.05
C GLN A 316 -25.19 -8.72 -18.42
N THR A 317 -24.86 -7.53 -17.91
CA THR A 317 -23.52 -7.18 -17.39
C THR A 317 -23.48 -6.85 -15.91
N LEU A 318 -24.61 -6.93 -15.18
CA LEU A 318 -24.67 -6.65 -13.73
C LEU A 318 -23.68 -7.50 -12.92
N ASN A 319 -23.39 -8.72 -13.34
CA ASN A 319 -22.44 -9.62 -12.69
C ASN A 319 -20.99 -9.12 -12.73
N VAL A 320 -20.67 -8.15 -13.57
CA VAL A 320 -19.35 -7.49 -13.58
C VAL A 320 -19.21 -6.59 -12.37
N ILE A 321 -20.26 -5.85 -12.00
CA ILE A 321 -20.26 -4.82 -10.95
C ILE A 321 -20.84 -5.32 -9.62
N LEU A 322 -21.76 -6.27 -9.63
CA LEU A 322 -22.40 -6.84 -8.44
C LEU A 322 -21.91 -8.28 -8.22
N LYS A 323 -21.68 -8.64 -6.96
CA LYS A 323 -21.09 -9.94 -6.58
C LYS A 323 -22.03 -10.82 -5.75
N PHE A 324 -23.20 -10.31 -5.38
CA PHE A 324 -24.21 -11.03 -4.62
C PHE A 324 -25.49 -11.13 -5.43
N GLN A 325 -26.12 -12.31 -5.42
CA GLN A 325 -27.33 -12.56 -6.18
C GLN A 325 -28.51 -11.67 -5.72
N GLU A 326 -28.58 -11.43 -4.41
CA GLU A 326 -29.62 -10.56 -3.83
C GLU A 326 -29.48 -9.11 -4.29
N ASP A 327 -28.24 -8.62 -4.45
CA ASP A 327 -27.97 -7.28 -4.97
C ASP A 327 -28.38 -7.19 -6.46
N ILE A 328 -28.11 -8.24 -7.25
CA ILE A 328 -28.51 -8.32 -8.66
C ILE A 328 -30.04 -8.28 -8.78
N GLU A 329 -30.78 -9.06 -7.97
CA GLU A 329 -32.24 -9.09 -7.98
C GLU A 329 -32.84 -7.75 -7.54
N ALA A 330 -32.25 -7.10 -6.52
CA ALA A 330 -32.68 -5.76 -6.08
C ALA A 330 -32.54 -4.73 -7.19
N VAL A 331 -31.37 -4.72 -7.87
CA VAL A 331 -31.10 -3.76 -8.96
C VAL A 331 -31.95 -4.08 -10.19
N ASP A 332 -32.17 -5.36 -10.54
CA ASP A 332 -33.00 -5.77 -11.69
C ASP A 332 -34.45 -5.28 -11.53
N SER A 333 -34.98 -5.27 -10.31
CA SER A 333 -36.31 -4.75 -10.03
C SER A 333 -36.47 -3.24 -10.30
N GLU A 334 -35.40 -2.46 -10.17
CA GLU A 334 -35.38 -1.01 -10.40
C GLU A 334 -34.62 -0.60 -11.67
N LEU A 335 -34.17 -1.57 -12.46
CA LEU A 335 -33.25 -1.40 -13.57
C LEU A 335 -33.67 -0.30 -14.57
N GLN A 336 -34.93 -0.32 -14.98
CA GLN A 336 -35.45 0.66 -15.92
C GLN A 336 -35.39 2.09 -15.37
N THR A 337 -35.68 2.25 -14.08
CA THR A 337 -35.67 3.54 -13.41
C THR A 337 -34.26 4.12 -13.34
N ILE A 338 -33.32 3.30 -12.88
CA ILE A 338 -31.90 3.69 -12.72
C ILE A 338 -31.27 3.96 -14.08
N THR A 339 -31.49 3.09 -15.07
CA THR A 339 -30.97 3.28 -16.45
C THR A 339 -31.54 4.55 -17.08
N ASN A 340 -32.84 4.82 -16.91
CA ASN A 340 -33.45 6.05 -17.44
C ASN A 340 -32.89 7.31 -16.77
N LYS A 341 -32.54 7.29 -15.48
CA LYS A 341 -31.84 8.39 -14.80
C LYS A 341 -30.45 8.61 -15.41
N ALA A 342 -29.69 7.53 -15.61
CA ALA A 342 -28.36 7.57 -16.20
C ALA A 342 -28.38 8.17 -17.62
N LEU A 343 -29.41 7.85 -18.42
CA LEU A 343 -29.59 8.39 -19.77
C LEU A 343 -29.98 9.89 -19.75
N LYS A 344 -30.81 10.33 -18.79
CA LYS A 344 -31.28 11.71 -18.68
C LYS A 344 -30.26 12.65 -18.04
N GLY A 345 -29.44 12.19 -17.13
CA GLY A 345 -28.40 12.98 -16.47
C GLY A 345 -27.41 13.65 -17.43
N ASN A 346 -27.42 13.23 -18.69
CA ASN A 346 -26.58 13.76 -19.76
C ASN A 346 -27.22 14.96 -20.54
N GLN A 347 -28.46 15.32 -20.25
CA GLN A 347 -29.18 16.40 -20.99
C GLN A 347 -29.17 17.75 -20.25
N GLY A 348 -28.51 17.86 -19.10
CA GLY A 348 -28.54 19.02 -18.23
C GLY A 348 -27.18 19.63 -17.86
N SER A 349 -26.12 19.42 -18.66
CA SER A 349 -24.80 20.04 -18.42
C SER A 349 -24.40 20.93 -19.59
#